data_9f095d569075e97063779a25046235e4
#
_entry.id   9f095d569075e97063779a25046235e4
#
_cell.length_a   1.000
_cell.length_b   1.000
_cell.length_c   1.000
_cell.angle_alpha   90.00
_cell.angle_beta   90.00
_cell.angle_gamma   90.00
#
_symmetry.space_group_name_H-M   'P 1'
#
loop_
_entity.id
_entity.type
_entity.pdbx_description
1 polymer ?
#
loop_
_entity_poly.entity_id
_entity_poly.type
_entity_poly.pdbx_seq_one_letter_code
_entity_poly.pdbx_strand_id
1 'polypeptide(L)'
;MDKKSSMMKDAIILCAITLILGVVLAGVYMLTKSKIEGAQADTNKAACAVVVAQGDSVKDNDAEAVSGAAAYLSKHDLSNAEVKEGDLLSEYVEITEVHPTANGGKVYLANALKGYGGKISFALGVDAQSAITGIEITSESETAGLANCENDEFKARFKGIKAPESTSEEMYNKNETTDTQVQALSGATVTSRAITRAVKGILFYDASGKEAGQYE
;
A
#
# COMPACT_ATOMS: atom_id res chain seq x y z
N MET A 1 5.02 -33.08 50.28
CA MET A 1 6.09 -32.29 49.60
C MET A 1 6.14 -32.50 48.08
N ASP A 2 5.30 -33.37 47.52
CA ASP A 2 5.40 -33.81 46.12
C ASP A 2 4.71 -32.92 45.07
N LYS A 3 3.66 -32.18 45.47
CA LYS A 3 2.89 -31.33 44.50
C LYS A 3 3.69 -30.15 43.94
N LYS A 4 4.59 -29.56 44.72
CA LYS A 4 5.44 -28.45 44.32
C LYS A 4 6.57 -28.88 43.36
N SER A 5 7.07 -30.11 43.58
CA SER A 5 8.09 -30.74 42.70
C SER A 5 7.51 -31.12 41.36
N SER A 6 6.25 -31.60 41.30
CA SER A 6 5.55 -31.89 40.05
C SER A 6 5.31 -30.62 39.22
N MET A 7 4.80 -29.57 39.86
CA MET A 7 4.57 -28.29 39.15
C MET A 7 5.86 -27.68 38.56
N MET A 8 7.00 -27.79 39.26
CA MET A 8 8.28 -27.30 38.72
C MET A 8 8.74 -28.13 37.52
N LYS A 9 8.55 -29.46 37.53
CA LYS A 9 8.88 -30.31 36.40
C LYS A 9 8.02 -29.99 35.18
N ASP A 10 6.71 -29.82 35.39
CA ASP A 10 5.76 -29.49 34.32
C ASP A 10 6.08 -28.12 33.70
N ALA A 11 6.44 -27.11 34.52
CA ALA A 11 6.88 -25.80 34.06
C ALA A 11 8.16 -25.85 33.21
N ILE A 12 9.15 -26.66 33.64
CA ILE A 12 10.41 -26.84 32.90
C ILE A 12 10.14 -27.54 31.54
N ILE A 13 9.30 -28.58 31.54
CA ILE A 13 8.89 -29.24 30.30
C ILE A 13 8.22 -28.29 29.33
N LEU A 14 7.29 -27.48 29.83
CA LEU A 14 6.61 -26.46 29.00
C LEU A 14 7.58 -25.45 28.42
N CYS A 15 8.50 -24.91 29.24
CA CYS A 15 9.57 -24.02 28.78
C CYS A 15 10.46 -24.67 27.71
N ALA A 16 10.84 -25.95 27.91
CA ALA A 16 11.66 -26.65 26.94
C ALA A 16 10.94 -26.83 25.59
N ILE A 17 9.66 -27.20 25.60
CA ILE A 17 8.85 -27.36 24.39
C ILE A 17 8.72 -26.03 23.64
N THR A 18 8.37 -24.93 24.34
CA THR A 18 8.23 -23.62 23.71
C THR A 18 9.54 -23.10 23.13
N LEU A 19 10.66 -23.36 23.81
CA LEU A 19 11.98 -22.98 23.33
C LEU A 19 12.35 -23.75 22.05
N ILE A 20 12.15 -25.08 22.04
CA ILE A 20 12.42 -25.92 20.87
C ILE A 20 11.56 -25.47 19.68
N LEU A 21 10.26 -25.28 19.89
CA LEU A 21 9.34 -24.80 18.84
C LEU A 21 9.73 -23.42 18.32
N GLY A 22 10.14 -22.50 19.19
CA GLY A 22 10.64 -21.17 18.81
C GLY A 22 11.90 -21.24 17.94
N VAL A 23 12.86 -22.11 18.30
CA VAL A 23 14.09 -22.31 17.51
C VAL A 23 13.78 -22.93 16.14
N VAL A 24 12.91 -23.94 16.09
CA VAL A 24 12.50 -24.56 14.82
C VAL A 24 11.81 -23.54 13.92
N LEU A 25 10.88 -22.76 14.46
CA LEU A 25 10.16 -21.72 13.71
C LEU A 25 11.12 -20.65 13.18
N ALA A 26 12.05 -20.18 14.01
CA ALA A 26 13.08 -19.23 13.60
C ALA A 26 13.97 -19.78 12.48
N GLY A 27 14.36 -21.06 12.57
CA GLY A 27 15.15 -21.73 11.54
C GLY A 27 14.40 -21.81 10.20
N VAL A 28 13.14 -22.21 10.21
CA VAL A 28 12.30 -22.25 9.00
C VAL A 28 12.16 -20.84 8.41
N TYR A 29 11.90 -19.84 9.25
CA TYR A 29 11.80 -18.43 8.80
C TYR A 29 13.09 -17.96 8.12
N MET A 30 14.27 -18.23 8.70
CA MET A 30 15.56 -17.84 8.10
C MET A 30 15.80 -18.51 6.74
N LEU A 31 15.39 -19.76 6.56
CA LEU A 31 15.53 -20.48 5.29
C LEU A 31 14.56 -19.98 4.20
N THR A 32 13.38 -19.55 4.60
CA THR A 32 12.33 -19.12 3.65
C THR A 32 12.39 -17.63 3.33
N LYS A 33 12.94 -16.82 4.22
CA LYS A 33 12.97 -15.34 4.11
C LYS A 33 13.53 -14.87 2.76
N SER A 34 14.69 -15.35 2.33
CA SER A 34 15.31 -14.91 1.07
C SER A 34 14.48 -15.29 -0.17
N LYS A 35 13.76 -16.41 -0.12
CA LYS A 35 12.86 -16.83 -1.21
C LYS A 35 11.61 -15.97 -1.25
N ILE A 36 11.06 -15.58 -0.08
CA ILE A 36 9.91 -14.71 0.02
C ILE A 36 10.26 -13.31 -0.49
N GLU A 37 11.41 -12.76 -0.07
CA GLU A 37 11.88 -11.45 -0.53
C GLU A 37 12.15 -11.44 -2.05
N GLY A 38 12.73 -12.50 -2.61
CA GLY A 38 12.94 -12.64 -4.04
C GLY A 38 11.63 -12.70 -4.83
N ALA A 39 10.67 -13.52 -4.38
CA ALA A 39 9.35 -13.61 -5.01
C ALA A 39 8.58 -12.28 -4.95
N GLN A 40 8.69 -11.54 -3.83
CA GLN A 40 8.08 -10.22 -3.68
C GLN A 40 8.70 -9.20 -4.65
N ALA A 41 10.04 -9.21 -4.80
CA ALA A 41 10.73 -8.34 -5.74
C ALA A 41 10.32 -8.62 -7.19
N ASP A 42 10.19 -9.89 -7.58
CA ASP A 42 9.70 -10.28 -8.90
C ASP A 42 8.26 -9.83 -9.14
N THR A 43 7.38 -9.98 -8.14
CA THR A 43 5.98 -9.52 -8.19
C THR A 43 5.92 -8.00 -8.32
N ASN A 44 6.69 -7.26 -7.53
CA ASN A 44 6.77 -5.80 -7.59
C ASN A 44 7.23 -5.32 -8.98
N LYS A 45 8.28 -5.95 -9.52
CA LYS A 45 8.79 -5.63 -10.85
C LYS A 45 7.76 -5.89 -11.96
N ALA A 46 7.04 -7.00 -11.89
CA ALA A 46 5.96 -7.31 -12.81
C ALA A 46 4.83 -6.28 -12.71
N ALA A 47 4.43 -5.91 -11.49
CA ALA A 47 3.39 -4.91 -11.24
C ALA A 47 3.79 -3.52 -11.77
N CYS A 48 5.05 -3.10 -11.57
CA CYS A 48 5.56 -1.86 -12.15
C CYS A 48 5.43 -1.82 -13.68
N ALA A 49 5.70 -2.95 -14.35
CA ALA A 49 5.59 -3.02 -15.81
C ALA A 49 4.14 -2.95 -16.31
N VAL A 50 3.17 -3.39 -15.51
CA VAL A 50 1.74 -3.35 -15.85
C VAL A 50 1.15 -1.95 -15.71
N VAL A 51 1.56 -1.20 -14.67
CA VAL A 51 0.95 0.10 -14.34
C VAL A 51 1.57 1.27 -15.10
N VAL A 52 2.72 1.09 -15.71
CA VAL A 52 3.39 2.14 -16.50
C VAL A 52 2.62 2.46 -17.78
N ALA A 53 2.68 3.72 -18.24
CA ALA A 53 2.06 4.13 -19.49
C ALA A 53 2.64 3.35 -20.68
N GLN A 54 1.80 3.07 -21.68
CA GLN A 54 2.22 2.29 -22.86
C GLN A 54 3.40 2.98 -23.59
N GLY A 55 4.48 2.23 -23.78
CA GLY A 55 5.68 2.72 -24.44
C GLY A 55 6.65 3.50 -23.53
N ASP A 56 6.38 3.58 -22.25
CA ASP A 56 7.27 4.15 -21.25
C ASP A 56 8.12 3.06 -20.56
N SER A 57 9.18 3.45 -19.86
CA SER A 57 10.07 2.54 -19.14
C SER A 57 10.33 3.02 -17.72
N VAL A 58 10.37 2.06 -16.81
CA VAL A 58 10.61 2.29 -15.38
C VAL A 58 12.10 2.35 -15.11
N LYS A 59 12.56 3.34 -14.35
CA LYS A 59 13.93 3.51 -13.86
C LYS A 59 14.11 2.84 -12.48
N ASP A 60 15.33 2.88 -11.97
CA ASP A 60 15.65 2.38 -10.63
C ASP A 60 14.93 3.19 -9.54
N ASN A 61 14.80 2.57 -8.37
CA ASN A 61 14.15 3.20 -7.21
C ASN A 61 14.90 4.45 -6.78
N ASP A 62 14.16 5.53 -6.57
CA ASP A 62 14.62 6.82 -6.08
C ASP A 62 14.42 6.90 -4.55
N ALA A 63 15.47 6.58 -3.79
CA ALA A 63 15.43 6.58 -2.32
C ALA A 63 15.21 7.98 -1.71
N GLU A 64 15.59 9.04 -2.42
CA GLU A 64 15.37 10.43 -1.98
C GLU A 64 13.87 10.77 -2.11
N ALA A 65 13.25 10.40 -3.21
CA ALA A 65 11.81 10.53 -3.41
C ALA A 65 10.99 9.75 -2.37
N VAL A 66 11.44 8.54 -1.97
CA VAL A 66 10.81 7.76 -0.89
C VAL A 66 10.89 8.50 0.44
N SER A 67 12.06 9.04 0.78
CA SER A 67 12.26 9.82 2.01
C SER A 67 11.43 11.10 2.02
N GLY A 68 11.36 11.79 0.89
CA GLY A 68 10.51 12.97 0.68
C GLY A 68 9.02 12.64 0.85
N ALA A 69 8.58 11.51 0.30
CA ALA A 69 7.20 11.03 0.46
C ALA A 69 6.86 10.77 1.93
N ALA A 70 7.70 10.06 2.66
CA ALA A 70 7.49 9.80 4.08
C ALA A 70 7.40 11.10 4.90
N ALA A 71 8.28 12.07 4.62
CA ALA A 71 8.26 13.38 5.26
C ALA A 71 7.01 14.19 4.92
N TYR A 72 6.54 14.14 3.68
CA TYR A 72 5.30 14.77 3.25
C TYR A 72 4.09 14.16 3.97
N LEU A 73 3.94 12.84 3.89
CA LEU A 73 2.80 12.11 4.46
C LEU A 73 2.70 12.26 5.98
N SER A 74 3.82 12.45 6.68
CA SER A 74 3.84 12.66 8.13
C SER A 74 3.46 14.09 8.58
N LYS A 75 3.30 15.03 7.65
CA LYS A 75 2.99 16.44 7.93
C LYS A 75 1.62 16.87 7.44
N HIS A 76 1.01 16.10 6.54
CA HIS A 76 -0.27 16.44 5.93
C HIS A 76 -1.36 15.50 6.42
N ASP A 77 -2.52 16.04 6.69
CA ASP A 77 -3.68 15.30 7.16
C ASP A 77 -4.65 14.94 6.03
N LEU A 78 -5.48 13.96 6.31
CA LEU A 78 -6.57 13.52 5.44
C LEU A 78 -7.88 14.11 5.98
N SER A 79 -8.06 15.42 5.88
CA SER A 79 -9.27 16.07 6.40
C SER A 79 -10.50 15.74 5.56
N ASN A 80 -11.39 14.91 6.10
CA ASN A 80 -12.74 14.72 5.54
C ASN A 80 -13.74 14.33 6.63
N ALA A 81 -15.04 14.32 6.30
CA ALA A 81 -16.14 14.10 7.24
C ALA A 81 -16.13 12.72 7.93
N GLU A 82 -15.38 11.74 7.43
CA GLU A 82 -15.33 10.37 7.94
C GLU A 82 -13.97 10.02 8.60
N VAL A 83 -12.99 10.91 8.50
CA VAL A 83 -11.65 10.79 9.09
C VAL A 83 -11.58 11.80 10.23
N LYS A 84 -10.98 11.41 11.34
CA LYS A 84 -10.81 12.31 12.47
C LYS A 84 -9.91 13.48 12.06
N GLU A 85 -10.28 14.68 12.49
CA GLU A 85 -9.44 15.86 12.32
C GLU A 85 -8.07 15.61 12.93
N GLY A 86 -7.02 15.75 12.13
CA GLY A 86 -5.63 15.52 12.53
C GLY A 86 -5.08 14.13 12.23
N ASP A 87 -5.84 13.20 11.63
CA ASP A 87 -5.29 11.92 11.15
C ASP A 87 -4.35 12.17 9.96
N LEU A 88 -3.08 11.85 10.12
CA LEU A 88 -2.05 12.08 9.12
C LEU A 88 -2.15 11.10 7.94
N LEU A 89 -1.76 11.53 6.74
CA LEU A 89 -1.70 10.66 5.56
C LEU A 89 -0.83 9.42 5.79
N SER A 90 0.23 9.52 6.59
CA SER A 90 1.10 8.41 6.96
C SER A 90 0.40 7.28 7.74
N GLU A 91 -0.79 7.51 8.28
CA GLU A 91 -1.59 6.46 8.91
C GLU A 91 -2.39 5.62 7.89
N TYR A 92 -2.54 6.12 6.68
CA TYR A 92 -3.34 5.50 5.61
C TYR A 92 -2.47 4.90 4.51
N VAL A 93 -1.29 5.47 4.26
CA VAL A 93 -0.39 5.02 3.20
C VAL A 93 1.06 5.04 3.63
N GLU A 94 1.80 4.01 3.24
CA GLU A 94 3.24 3.91 3.32
C GLU A 94 3.79 3.72 1.90
N ILE A 95 4.61 4.63 1.42
CA ILE A 95 5.31 4.50 0.13
C ILE A 95 6.64 3.81 0.39
N THR A 96 6.87 2.66 -0.25
CA THR A 96 8.07 1.84 -0.06
C THR A 96 9.11 2.03 -1.14
N GLU A 97 8.68 2.27 -2.38
CA GLU A 97 9.55 2.53 -3.51
C GLU A 97 8.94 3.58 -4.44
N VAL A 98 9.78 4.40 -5.07
CA VAL A 98 9.38 5.38 -6.09
C VAL A 98 10.28 5.20 -7.30
N HIS A 99 9.70 4.85 -8.43
CA HIS A 99 10.42 4.62 -9.66
C HIS A 99 10.04 5.69 -10.70
N PRO A 100 10.93 6.64 -11.01
CA PRO A 100 10.70 7.56 -12.12
C PRO A 100 10.57 6.81 -13.45
N THR A 101 9.79 7.34 -14.38
CA THR A 101 9.71 6.80 -15.74
C THR A 101 10.47 7.66 -16.74
N ALA A 102 10.69 7.16 -17.96
CA ALA A 102 11.43 7.90 -18.98
C ALA A 102 10.66 9.14 -19.46
N ASN A 103 9.33 9.07 -19.48
CA ASN A 103 8.45 10.14 -19.98
C ASN A 103 8.00 11.13 -18.88
N GLY A 104 8.65 11.13 -17.70
CA GLY A 104 8.38 12.08 -16.62
C GLY A 104 7.25 11.69 -15.67
N GLY A 105 6.69 10.50 -15.81
CA GLY A 105 5.78 9.89 -14.83
C GLY A 105 6.55 9.21 -13.69
N LYS A 106 5.82 8.54 -12.80
CA LYS A 106 6.38 7.75 -11.69
C LYS A 106 5.54 6.49 -11.46
N VAL A 107 6.19 5.46 -10.94
CA VAL A 107 5.52 4.28 -10.37
C VAL A 107 5.82 4.25 -8.88
N TYR A 108 4.78 4.16 -8.08
CA TYR A 108 4.85 4.06 -6.63
C TYR A 108 4.53 2.64 -6.18
N LEU A 109 5.41 2.00 -5.42
CA LEU A 109 5.08 0.83 -4.64
C LEU A 109 4.68 1.28 -3.24
N ALA A 110 3.50 0.91 -2.80
CA ALA A 110 2.93 1.42 -1.56
C ALA A 110 2.04 0.39 -0.86
N ASN A 111 1.79 0.64 0.41
CA ASN A 111 0.87 -0.11 1.25
C ASN A 111 -0.29 0.79 1.69
N ALA A 112 -1.52 0.37 1.44
CA ALA A 112 -2.70 0.92 2.12
C ALA A 112 -2.83 0.24 3.49
N LEU A 113 -2.78 1.04 4.57
CA LEU A 113 -2.60 0.52 5.93
C LEU A 113 -3.91 0.18 6.65
N LYS A 114 -5.07 0.64 6.15
CA LYS A 114 -6.37 0.51 6.81
C LYS A 114 -7.33 -0.45 6.07
N GLY A 115 -6.81 -1.52 5.43
CA GLY A 115 -7.63 -2.58 4.85
C GLY A 115 -8.38 -3.36 5.93
N TYR A 116 -9.41 -4.12 5.55
CA TYR A 116 -10.22 -4.91 6.47
C TYR A 116 -9.44 -6.11 7.04
N GLY A 117 -8.72 -6.84 6.19
CA GLY A 117 -7.88 -7.97 6.56
C GLY A 117 -6.45 -7.58 6.95
N GLY A 118 -6.08 -6.31 6.80
CA GLY A 118 -4.74 -5.81 7.06
C GLY A 118 -4.24 -4.85 5.99
N LYS A 119 -2.93 -4.78 5.81
CA LYS A 119 -2.36 -3.94 4.77
C LYS A 119 -2.58 -4.53 3.38
N ILE A 120 -2.80 -3.66 2.40
CA ILE A 120 -2.92 -4.01 0.99
C ILE A 120 -1.75 -3.36 0.25
N SER A 121 -0.87 -4.18 -0.33
CA SER A 121 0.28 -3.71 -1.10
C SER A 121 -0.10 -3.58 -2.57
N PHE A 122 0.33 -2.50 -3.21
CA PHE A 122 0.01 -2.23 -4.61
C PHE A 122 1.09 -1.41 -5.31
N ALA A 123 1.13 -1.50 -6.65
CA ALA A 123 1.84 -0.59 -7.52
C ALA A 123 0.85 0.41 -8.11
N LEU A 124 1.20 1.69 -8.15
CA LEU A 124 0.43 2.77 -8.75
C LEU A 124 1.28 3.50 -9.77
N GLY A 125 0.87 3.48 -11.03
CA GLY A 125 1.47 4.30 -12.08
C GLY A 125 0.80 5.66 -12.17
N VAL A 126 1.60 6.72 -12.33
CA VAL A 126 1.14 8.11 -12.49
C VAL A 126 1.91 8.74 -13.64
N ASP A 127 1.24 9.42 -14.55
CA ASP A 127 1.88 10.12 -15.66
C ASP A 127 2.46 11.49 -15.27
N ALA A 128 3.08 12.16 -16.24
CA ALA A 128 3.65 13.49 -16.07
C ALA A 128 2.60 14.56 -15.67
N GLN A 129 1.31 14.33 -15.86
CA GLN A 129 0.20 15.20 -15.51
C GLN A 129 -0.51 14.81 -14.21
N SER A 130 0.08 13.91 -13.40
CA SER A 130 -0.48 13.36 -12.16
C SER A 130 -1.80 12.62 -12.37
N ALA A 131 -2.05 12.07 -13.56
CA ALA A 131 -3.17 11.16 -13.79
C ALA A 131 -2.71 9.71 -13.63
N ILE A 132 -3.57 8.88 -13.03
CA ILE A 132 -3.27 7.46 -12.81
C ILE A 132 -3.24 6.73 -14.16
N THR A 133 -2.13 6.05 -14.46
CA THR A 133 -1.98 5.19 -15.64
C THR A 133 -2.49 3.78 -15.38
N GLY A 134 -2.41 3.31 -14.15
CA GLY A 134 -2.92 2.01 -13.70
C GLY A 134 -2.60 1.74 -12.24
N ILE A 135 -3.26 0.74 -11.69
CA ILE A 135 -2.99 0.17 -10.36
C ILE A 135 -2.92 -1.35 -10.46
N GLU A 136 -1.99 -1.96 -9.74
CA GLU A 136 -1.87 -3.42 -9.62
C GLU A 136 -1.68 -3.82 -8.17
N ILE A 137 -2.52 -4.73 -7.66
CA ILE A 137 -2.43 -5.24 -6.29
C ILE A 137 -1.35 -6.31 -6.25
N THR A 138 -0.36 -6.17 -5.38
CA THR A 138 0.78 -7.10 -5.26
C THR A 138 0.65 -8.04 -4.08
N SER A 139 -0.09 -7.66 -3.05
CA SER A 139 -0.39 -8.52 -1.90
C SER A 139 -1.58 -7.97 -1.11
N GLU A 140 -2.45 -8.87 -0.65
CA GLU A 140 -3.57 -8.52 0.20
C GLU A 140 -3.92 -9.69 1.13
N SER A 141 -4.70 -9.45 2.18
CA SER A 141 -5.23 -10.45 3.11
C SER A 141 -6.71 -10.22 3.40
N GLU A 142 -7.40 -9.68 2.42
CA GLU A 142 -8.83 -9.37 2.50
C GLU A 142 -9.70 -10.64 2.48
N THR A 143 -10.97 -10.51 2.80
CA THR A 143 -11.87 -11.65 2.81
C THR A 143 -12.17 -12.13 1.40
N ALA A 144 -11.72 -13.33 1.06
CA ALA A 144 -11.94 -13.95 -0.25
C ALA A 144 -13.42 -13.95 -0.65
N GLY A 145 -13.71 -13.50 -1.87
CA GLY A 145 -15.05 -13.42 -2.45
C GLY A 145 -15.88 -12.20 -2.03
N LEU A 146 -15.43 -11.40 -1.05
CA LEU A 146 -16.08 -10.14 -0.65
C LEU A 146 -15.32 -8.92 -1.17
N ALA A 147 -14.04 -8.87 -0.95
CA ALA A 147 -13.19 -7.74 -1.31
C ALA A 147 -12.24 -8.13 -2.44
N ASN A 148 -12.78 -8.39 -3.64
CA ASN A 148 -11.99 -8.76 -4.81
C ASN A 148 -11.30 -7.54 -5.42
N CYS A 149 -10.35 -6.95 -4.69
CA CYS A 149 -9.61 -5.76 -5.14
C CYS A 149 -8.57 -6.08 -6.23
N GLU A 150 -8.25 -7.35 -6.45
CA GLU A 150 -7.39 -7.81 -7.54
C GLU A 150 -8.13 -7.90 -8.89
N ASN A 151 -9.46 -7.72 -8.89
CA ASN A 151 -10.27 -7.79 -10.11
C ASN A 151 -9.88 -6.68 -11.09
N ASP A 152 -9.67 -7.06 -12.36
CA ASP A 152 -9.29 -6.14 -13.43
C ASP A 152 -10.33 -5.04 -13.65
N GLU A 153 -11.63 -5.33 -13.47
CA GLU A 153 -12.68 -4.31 -13.56
C GLU A 153 -12.53 -3.23 -12.48
N PHE A 154 -12.21 -3.62 -11.24
CA PHE A 154 -11.97 -2.65 -10.17
C PHE A 154 -10.69 -1.84 -10.42
N LYS A 155 -9.59 -2.51 -10.78
CA LYS A 155 -8.32 -1.85 -11.10
C LYS A 155 -8.48 -0.85 -12.27
N ALA A 156 -9.25 -1.20 -13.29
CA ALA A 156 -9.50 -0.35 -14.45
C ALA A 156 -10.21 0.98 -14.08
N ARG A 157 -10.98 1.01 -12.99
CA ARG A 157 -11.68 2.23 -12.52
C ARG A 157 -10.73 3.34 -12.07
N PHE A 158 -9.48 3.02 -11.76
CA PHE A 158 -8.47 4.01 -11.34
C PHE A 158 -7.85 4.75 -12.51
N LYS A 159 -7.89 4.19 -13.72
CA LYS A 159 -7.20 4.76 -14.89
C LYS A 159 -7.77 6.12 -15.29
N GLY A 160 -6.89 7.11 -15.40
CA GLY A 160 -7.24 8.48 -15.76
C GLY A 160 -7.68 9.35 -14.58
N ILE A 161 -7.90 8.76 -13.39
CA ILE A 161 -8.26 9.50 -12.18
C ILE A 161 -7.11 10.44 -11.80
N LYS A 162 -7.48 11.64 -11.32
CA LYS A 162 -6.56 12.67 -10.80
C LYS A 162 -6.84 12.94 -9.32
N ALA A 163 -5.90 13.61 -8.66
CA ALA A 163 -6.14 14.11 -7.31
C ALA A 163 -7.38 15.00 -7.28
N PRO A 164 -8.24 14.88 -6.26
CA PRO A 164 -9.30 15.86 -6.03
C PRO A 164 -8.69 17.22 -5.70
N GLU A 165 -9.48 18.31 -5.85
CA GLU A 165 -9.02 19.68 -5.59
C GLU A 165 -8.69 19.92 -4.11
N SER A 166 -9.29 19.16 -3.20
CA SER A 166 -9.08 19.28 -1.76
C SER A 166 -8.86 17.93 -1.09
N THR A 167 -8.02 17.93 -0.05
CA THR A 167 -7.84 16.75 0.82
C THR A 167 -9.12 16.37 1.56
N SER A 168 -10.09 17.28 1.70
CA SER A 168 -11.40 16.97 2.29
C SER A 168 -12.32 16.16 1.38
N GLU A 169 -12.07 16.12 0.06
CA GLU A 169 -12.87 15.35 -0.87
C GLU A 169 -12.49 13.88 -0.84
N GLU A 170 -13.50 13.00 -0.78
CA GLU A 170 -13.28 11.56 -0.87
C GLU A 170 -13.06 11.12 -2.32
N MET A 171 -12.04 10.30 -2.55
CA MET A 171 -11.87 9.57 -3.82
C MET A 171 -12.76 8.33 -3.94
N TYR A 172 -13.54 8.04 -2.93
CA TYR A 172 -14.45 6.91 -2.85
C TYR A 172 -15.87 7.36 -3.24
N ASN A 173 -16.51 6.60 -4.15
CA ASN A 173 -17.91 6.79 -4.53
C ASN A 173 -18.63 5.43 -4.54
N LYS A 174 -19.87 5.39 -4.07
CA LYS A 174 -20.66 4.14 -4.04
C LYS A 174 -21.29 3.81 -5.39
N ASN A 175 -21.57 4.82 -6.19
CA ASN A 175 -22.47 4.70 -7.34
C ASN A 175 -21.72 4.62 -8.67
N GLU A 176 -20.68 5.44 -8.85
CA GLU A 176 -20.02 5.59 -10.14
C GLU A 176 -18.54 6.02 -9.99
N THR A 177 -17.79 5.86 -11.07
CA THR A 177 -16.45 6.44 -11.21
C THR A 177 -16.56 7.77 -11.94
N THR A 178 -15.85 8.78 -11.44
CA THR A 178 -15.75 10.13 -12.03
C THR A 178 -14.27 10.47 -12.29
N ASP A 179 -13.97 11.69 -12.69
CA ASP A 179 -12.58 12.12 -12.95
C ASP A 179 -11.70 12.15 -11.69
N THR A 180 -12.30 12.23 -10.50
CA THR A 180 -11.60 12.28 -9.20
C THR A 180 -12.04 11.21 -8.22
N GLN A 181 -13.05 10.39 -8.55
CA GLN A 181 -13.62 9.40 -7.65
C GLN A 181 -13.70 8.02 -8.29
N VAL A 182 -13.43 7.01 -7.50
CA VAL A 182 -13.46 5.58 -7.88
C VAL A 182 -14.70 4.92 -7.30
N GLN A 183 -15.47 4.23 -8.15
CA GLN A 183 -16.59 3.42 -7.70
C GLN A 183 -16.10 2.26 -6.83
N ALA A 184 -16.65 2.15 -5.63
CA ALA A 184 -16.32 1.13 -4.66
C ALA A 184 -16.71 -0.29 -5.11
N LEU A 185 -16.04 -1.26 -4.52
CA LEU A 185 -16.48 -2.65 -4.54
C LEU A 185 -17.75 -2.82 -3.69
N SER A 186 -18.75 -3.47 -4.27
CA SER A 186 -19.98 -3.79 -3.53
C SER A 186 -19.68 -4.72 -2.36
N GLY A 187 -20.13 -4.37 -1.17
CA GLY A 187 -19.90 -5.14 0.06
C GLY A 187 -18.51 -4.96 0.69
N ALA A 188 -17.55 -4.31 0.01
CA ALA A 188 -16.17 -4.13 0.48
C ALA A 188 -15.80 -2.64 0.68
N THR A 189 -16.62 -1.91 1.42
CA THR A 189 -16.44 -0.47 1.66
C THR A 189 -15.11 -0.15 2.36
N VAL A 190 -14.70 -0.94 3.36
CA VAL A 190 -13.46 -0.69 4.11
C VAL A 190 -12.25 -0.84 3.19
N THR A 191 -12.19 -1.92 2.42
CA THR A 191 -11.13 -2.19 1.44
C THR A 191 -11.05 -1.09 0.37
N SER A 192 -12.20 -0.73 -0.21
CA SER A 192 -12.27 0.33 -1.24
C SER A 192 -11.78 1.67 -0.69
N ARG A 193 -12.18 2.05 0.52
CA ARG A 193 -11.72 3.27 1.18
C ARG A 193 -10.24 3.23 1.51
N ALA A 194 -9.73 2.09 1.97
CA ALA A 194 -8.31 1.95 2.29
C ALA A 194 -7.45 2.22 1.05
N ILE A 195 -7.79 1.61 -0.09
CA ILE A 195 -7.06 1.78 -1.34
C ILE A 195 -7.20 3.22 -1.85
N THR A 196 -8.42 3.77 -1.92
CA THR A 196 -8.65 5.13 -2.46
C THR A 196 -8.00 6.21 -1.61
N ARG A 197 -7.97 6.08 -0.28
CA ARG A 197 -7.28 7.01 0.62
C ARG A 197 -5.77 6.93 0.48
N ALA A 198 -5.22 5.72 0.33
CA ALA A 198 -3.80 5.55 0.07
C ALA A 198 -3.40 6.16 -1.28
N VAL A 199 -4.16 5.90 -2.33
CA VAL A 199 -3.96 6.49 -3.66
C VAL A 199 -4.06 8.02 -3.60
N LYS A 200 -5.04 8.57 -2.89
CA LYS A 200 -5.17 10.01 -2.68
C LYS A 200 -3.92 10.63 -2.08
N GLY A 201 -3.37 10.02 -1.02
CA GLY A 201 -2.14 10.48 -0.38
C GLY A 201 -0.94 10.51 -1.35
N ILE A 202 -0.82 9.49 -2.21
CA ILE A 202 0.23 9.43 -3.24
C ILE A 202 0.06 10.55 -4.27
N LEU A 203 -1.17 10.77 -4.76
CA LEU A 203 -1.43 11.80 -5.77
C LEU A 203 -1.18 13.21 -5.24
N PHE A 204 -1.52 13.51 -3.98
CA PHE A 204 -1.17 14.79 -3.36
C PHE A 204 0.34 14.98 -3.20
N TYR A 205 1.06 13.92 -2.82
CA TYR A 205 2.52 13.98 -2.79
C TYR A 205 3.11 14.21 -4.19
N ASP A 206 2.64 13.49 -5.21
CA ASP A 206 3.12 13.66 -6.58
C ASP A 206 2.88 15.08 -7.11
N ALA A 207 1.70 15.65 -6.86
CA ALA A 207 1.36 17.01 -7.24
C ALA A 207 2.24 18.05 -6.53
N SER A 208 2.49 17.89 -5.21
CA SER A 208 3.32 18.83 -4.43
C SER A 208 4.76 18.88 -4.92
N GLY A 209 5.32 17.75 -5.38
CA GLY A 209 6.68 17.70 -5.96
C GLY A 209 6.80 18.45 -7.28
N LYS A 210 5.71 18.61 -8.02
CA LYS A 210 5.70 19.38 -9.28
C LYS A 210 5.57 20.88 -9.04
N GLU A 211 4.82 21.29 -8.02
CA GLU A 211 4.72 22.71 -7.64
C GLU A 211 6.07 23.24 -7.11
N ALA A 212 6.80 22.44 -6.33
CA ALA A 212 8.13 22.81 -5.83
C ALA A 212 9.18 22.99 -6.95
N GLY A 213 9.10 22.19 -8.04
CA GLY A 213 10.01 22.28 -9.18
C GLY A 213 9.72 23.44 -10.16
N GLN A 214 8.63 24.19 -9.96
CA GLN A 214 8.33 25.39 -10.79
C GLN A 214 8.97 26.66 -10.25
N TYR A 215 9.64 26.64 -9.10
CA TYR A 215 10.27 27.79 -8.46
C TYR A 215 11.81 27.73 -8.40
N GLU A 216 12.43 26.77 -9.08
CA GLU A 216 13.87 26.73 -9.37
C GLU A 216 14.09 27.07 -10.87
#